data_d9b0fe649e6312bd1dc4dc9d91344b14
#
_entry.id   d9b0fe649e6312bd1dc4dc9d91344b14
#
_cell.length_a   1.000
_cell.length_b   1.000
_cell.length_c   1.000
_cell.angle_alpha   90.00
_cell.angle_beta   90.00
_cell.angle_gamma   90.00
#
_symmetry.space_group_name_H-M   'P 1'
#
loop_
_entity.id
_entity.type
_entity.pdbx_description
1 polymer ?
#
loop_
_entity_poly.entity_id
_entity_poly.type
_entity_poly.pdbx_seq_one_letter_code
_entity_poly.pdbx_strand_id
1 'polypeptide(L)'
;MVADYVLDPEGRHNLETVAGKWLGYQVMTYEQVCGKGKDQVPFDLITIDTATRYSAEDAWISLRLWKDLQPKIQSAGLMRIFSEVDLPLVGVIGRMERAGVCIDTDWLRKVSVDFSKELAEIDAKIQKFTPGPINLNSPKQLAELLFNQLKLPPQSKTKTGYSTDASVLEILAPMHEVPRLILQHREIAKLMGTYVEPLPTLRDAKTGKIHAGFHQTVAATGRLSSSDPNLQNIPVRTERGQKIRRAFIPSPGNVLISADYSQIELRILAHMSGDKDLVGSFSRDEDVHRRTAADIYGVSPSEVTTAQRGVAKAINFGLMYGKSAFGLAAELDISRTEAKEMITKYFERYSGVKTFLDRLILDAKEKGETYTLLGRR
;
A
#
# COMPACT_ATOMS: atom_id res chain seq x y z
N MET A 1 -16.00 -7.89 -14.35
CA MET A 1 -14.93 -7.32 -13.49
C MET A 1 -14.47 -8.32 -12.44
N VAL A 2 -15.27 -8.63 -11.40
CA VAL A 2 -14.86 -9.60 -10.34
C VAL A 2 -14.55 -11.00 -10.91
N ALA A 3 -15.35 -11.49 -11.85
CA ALA A 3 -15.13 -12.78 -12.52
C ALA A 3 -13.80 -12.84 -13.30
N ASP A 4 -13.45 -11.77 -14.01
CA ASP A 4 -12.16 -11.64 -14.70
C ASP A 4 -11.00 -11.58 -13.70
N TYR A 5 -11.12 -10.79 -12.64
CA TYR A 5 -10.12 -10.68 -11.57
C TYR A 5 -9.81 -12.04 -10.90
N VAL A 6 -10.82 -12.88 -10.69
CA VAL A 6 -10.62 -14.22 -10.11
C VAL A 6 -9.87 -15.14 -11.08
N LEU A 7 -10.11 -15.01 -12.40
CA LEU A 7 -9.43 -15.79 -13.44
C LEU A 7 -8.02 -15.31 -13.74
N ASP A 8 -7.82 -14.00 -13.71
CA ASP A 8 -6.55 -13.35 -14.03
C ASP A 8 -6.43 -12.08 -13.16
N PRO A 9 -5.74 -12.15 -12.02
CA PRO A 9 -5.66 -11.04 -11.07
C PRO A 9 -4.77 -9.88 -11.55
N GLU A 10 -4.09 -10.03 -12.68
CA GLU A 10 -3.21 -8.99 -13.23
C GLU A 10 -3.95 -8.08 -14.21
N GLY A 11 -3.55 -6.83 -14.27
CA GLY A 11 -4.07 -5.88 -15.24
C GLY A 11 -5.27 -5.06 -14.76
N ARG A 12 -6.07 -4.59 -15.73
CA ARG A 12 -7.27 -3.77 -15.50
C ARG A 12 -8.53 -4.60 -15.71
N HIS A 13 -9.47 -4.46 -14.77
CA HIS A 13 -10.70 -5.25 -14.76
C HIS A 13 -11.96 -4.39 -15.03
N ASN A 14 -11.80 -3.21 -15.67
CA ASN A 14 -12.94 -2.40 -16.12
C ASN A 14 -13.65 -3.08 -17.29
N LEU A 15 -14.91 -2.73 -17.53
CA LEU A 15 -15.76 -3.40 -18.51
C LEU A 15 -15.16 -3.37 -19.92
N GLU A 16 -14.58 -2.24 -20.33
CA GLU A 16 -13.93 -2.06 -21.64
C GLU A 16 -12.78 -3.05 -21.84
N THR A 17 -11.85 -3.13 -20.88
CA THR A 17 -10.72 -4.06 -20.96
C THR A 17 -11.17 -5.52 -20.98
N VAL A 18 -12.13 -5.87 -20.13
CA VAL A 18 -12.64 -7.24 -20.01
C VAL A 18 -13.42 -7.66 -21.24
N ALA A 19 -14.26 -6.77 -21.82
CA ALA A 19 -14.97 -7.04 -23.05
C ALA A 19 -14.01 -7.24 -24.25
N GLY A 20 -12.98 -6.39 -24.36
CA GLY A 20 -11.94 -6.54 -25.38
C GLY A 20 -11.19 -7.86 -25.23
N LYS A 21 -10.78 -8.21 -24.02
CA LYS A 21 -10.00 -9.42 -23.72
C LYS A 21 -10.74 -10.72 -24.00
N TRP A 22 -12.00 -10.84 -23.58
CA TRP A 22 -12.72 -12.10 -23.61
C TRP A 22 -13.69 -12.25 -24.78
N LEU A 23 -14.25 -11.15 -25.28
CA LEU A 23 -15.24 -11.17 -26.35
C LEU A 23 -14.73 -10.56 -27.66
N GLY A 24 -13.52 -9.93 -27.67
CA GLY A 24 -13.04 -9.17 -28.82
C GLY A 24 -13.93 -7.97 -29.17
N TYR A 25 -14.73 -7.49 -28.21
CA TYR A 25 -15.73 -6.46 -28.40
C TYR A 25 -15.26 -5.12 -27.86
N GLN A 26 -15.38 -4.07 -28.67
CA GLN A 26 -15.11 -2.70 -28.26
C GLN A 26 -16.39 -2.03 -27.80
N VAL A 27 -16.50 -1.78 -26.51
CA VAL A 27 -17.64 -1.08 -25.90
C VAL A 27 -17.53 0.43 -26.13
N MET A 28 -18.66 1.12 -26.08
CA MET A 28 -18.72 2.57 -26.03
C MET A 28 -18.09 3.06 -24.72
N THR A 29 -17.07 3.92 -24.80
CA THR A 29 -16.39 4.40 -23.61
C THR A 29 -17.12 5.59 -22.98
N TYR A 30 -16.94 5.78 -21.66
CA TYR A 30 -17.46 6.95 -20.97
C TYR A 30 -16.95 8.27 -21.58
N GLU A 31 -15.69 8.30 -22.05
CA GLU A 31 -15.11 9.47 -22.72
C GLU A 31 -15.80 9.78 -24.07
N GLN A 32 -16.24 8.76 -24.78
CA GLN A 32 -17.00 8.96 -26.05
C GLN A 32 -18.38 9.54 -25.78
N VAL A 33 -18.98 9.22 -24.64
CA VAL A 33 -20.34 9.65 -24.25
C VAL A 33 -20.32 11.03 -23.58
N CYS A 34 -19.41 11.26 -22.65
CA CYS A 34 -19.38 12.44 -21.82
C CYS A 34 -18.27 13.45 -22.15
N GLY A 35 -17.40 13.13 -23.13
CA GLY A 35 -16.22 13.96 -23.42
C GLY A 35 -15.06 13.70 -22.48
N LYS A 36 -13.96 14.45 -22.67
CA LYS A 36 -12.69 14.28 -21.95
C LYS A 36 -12.12 15.61 -21.45
N GLY A 37 -11.51 15.60 -20.27
CA GLY A 37 -10.79 16.75 -19.70
C GLY A 37 -11.71 17.94 -19.48
N LYS A 38 -11.38 19.11 -20.05
CA LYS A 38 -12.14 20.35 -19.85
C LYS A 38 -13.51 20.35 -20.53
N ASP A 39 -13.70 19.53 -21.54
CA ASP A 39 -14.95 19.41 -22.31
C ASP A 39 -15.83 18.27 -21.79
N GLN A 40 -15.46 17.65 -20.68
CA GLN A 40 -16.24 16.57 -20.07
C GLN A 40 -17.50 17.15 -19.42
N VAL A 41 -18.65 16.60 -19.78
CA VAL A 41 -19.95 16.93 -19.17
C VAL A 41 -20.38 15.81 -18.22
N PRO A 42 -21.11 16.13 -17.13
CA PRO A 42 -21.73 15.14 -16.27
C PRO A 42 -22.69 14.22 -17.04
N PHE A 43 -22.80 12.95 -16.63
CA PHE A 43 -23.62 11.95 -17.33
C PHE A 43 -25.12 12.31 -17.36
N ASP A 44 -25.61 13.00 -16.36
CA ASP A 44 -26.99 13.50 -16.25
C ASP A 44 -27.32 14.64 -17.24
N LEU A 45 -26.31 15.21 -17.90
CA LEU A 45 -26.49 16.25 -18.92
C LEU A 45 -26.44 15.73 -20.36
N ILE A 46 -26.15 14.44 -20.59
CA ILE A 46 -26.20 13.84 -21.94
C ILE A 46 -27.65 13.53 -22.36
N THR A 47 -27.86 13.35 -23.66
CA THR A 47 -29.22 13.02 -24.16
C THR A 47 -29.66 11.63 -23.67
N ILE A 48 -30.96 11.47 -23.44
CA ILE A 48 -31.57 10.20 -23.01
C ILE A 48 -31.27 9.09 -24.03
N ASP A 49 -31.28 9.37 -25.32
CA ASP A 49 -30.97 8.38 -26.37
C ASP A 49 -29.54 7.86 -26.25
N THR A 50 -28.56 8.75 -26.05
CA THR A 50 -27.16 8.38 -25.85
C THR A 50 -26.97 7.61 -24.56
N ALA A 51 -27.57 8.06 -23.46
CA ALA A 51 -27.52 7.38 -22.16
C ALA A 51 -28.13 5.97 -22.24
N THR A 52 -29.26 5.83 -22.96
CA THR A 52 -29.93 4.55 -23.15
C THR A 52 -29.06 3.56 -23.90
N ARG A 53 -28.45 3.98 -25.01
CA ARG A 53 -27.53 3.12 -25.80
C ARG A 53 -26.35 2.66 -24.97
N TYR A 54 -25.68 3.59 -24.28
CA TYR A 54 -24.55 3.30 -23.42
C TYR A 54 -24.90 2.30 -22.30
N SER A 55 -25.97 2.59 -21.55
CA SER A 55 -26.38 1.74 -20.42
C SER A 55 -26.91 0.37 -20.85
N ALA A 56 -27.61 0.30 -22.00
CA ALA A 56 -28.08 -0.97 -22.56
C ALA A 56 -26.92 -1.84 -23.05
N GLU A 57 -25.89 -1.23 -23.67
CA GLU A 57 -24.68 -1.94 -24.08
C GLU A 57 -23.95 -2.49 -22.84
N ASP A 58 -23.73 -1.70 -21.80
CA ASP A 58 -23.10 -2.12 -20.55
C ASP A 58 -23.81 -3.33 -19.91
N ALA A 59 -25.15 -3.29 -19.87
CA ALA A 59 -25.95 -4.38 -19.31
C ALA A 59 -25.82 -5.66 -20.18
N TRP A 60 -25.92 -5.53 -21.52
CA TRP A 60 -25.81 -6.64 -22.45
C TRP A 60 -24.43 -7.28 -22.42
N ILE A 61 -23.36 -6.48 -22.45
CA ILE A 61 -21.98 -6.97 -22.38
C ILE A 61 -21.72 -7.66 -21.04
N SER A 62 -22.21 -7.11 -19.94
CA SER A 62 -22.07 -7.74 -18.61
C SER A 62 -22.68 -9.15 -18.60
N LEU A 63 -23.86 -9.32 -19.19
CA LEU A 63 -24.51 -10.63 -19.30
C LEU A 63 -23.72 -11.58 -20.22
N ARG A 64 -23.22 -11.10 -21.35
CA ARG A 64 -22.40 -11.89 -22.28
C ARG A 64 -21.10 -12.35 -21.62
N LEU A 65 -20.41 -11.44 -20.93
CA LEU A 65 -19.20 -11.76 -20.18
C LEU A 65 -19.47 -12.81 -19.10
N TRP A 66 -20.56 -12.69 -18.36
CA TRP A 66 -20.90 -13.70 -17.35
C TRP A 66 -21.09 -15.09 -17.95
N LYS A 67 -21.81 -15.21 -19.06
CA LYS A 67 -22.01 -16.48 -19.78
C LYS A 67 -20.69 -17.11 -20.28
N ASP A 68 -19.71 -16.29 -20.64
CA ASP A 68 -18.40 -16.75 -21.11
C ASP A 68 -17.45 -17.08 -19.95
N LEU A 69 -17.45 -16.29 -18.89
CA LEU A 69 -16.49 -16.41 -17.78
C LEU A 69 -16.90 -17.47 -16.74
N GLN A 70 -18.20 -17.68 -16.51
CA GLN A 70 -18.68 -18.65 -15.52
C GLN A 70 -18.13 -20.07 -15.77
N PRO A 71 -18.20 -20.67 -16.98
CA PRO A 71 -17.62 -21.98 -17.23
C PRO A 71 -16.10 -22.01 -17.10
N LYS A 72 -15.41 -20.91 -17.38
CA LYS A 72 -13.96 -20.79 -17.22
C LYS A 72 -13.57 -20.78 -15.74
N ILE A 73 -14.30 -20.05 -14.88
CA ILE A 73 -14.12 -20.06 -13.43
C ILE A 73 -14.32 -21.46 -12.87
N GLN A 74 -15.34 -22.16 -13.36
CA GLN A 74 -15.64 -23.53 -12.93
C GLN A 74 -14.55 -24.52 -13.34
N SER A 75 -14.10 -24.46 -14.58
CA SER A 75 -13.04 -25.34 -15.10
C SER A 75 -11.69 -25.07 -14.44
N ALA A 76 -11.42 -23.83 -14.02
CA ALA A 76 -10.23 -23.45 -13.27
C ALA A 76 -10.29 -23.81 -11.77
N GLY A 77 -11.41 -24.36 -11.27
CA GLY A 77 -11.59 -24.70 -9.85
C GLY A 77 -11.75 -23.48 -8.92
N LEU A 78 -12.01 -22.28 -9.49
CA LEU A 78 -12.06 -21.03 -8.76
C LEU A 78 -13.48 -20.59 -8.34
N MET A 79 -14.49 -21.42 -8.62
CA MET A 79 -15.90 -21.09 -8.34
C MET A 79 -16.15 -20.81 -6.86
N ARG A 80 -15.50 -21.56 -5.97
CA ARG A 80 -15.62 -21.35 -4.52
C ARG A 80 -15.14 -19.96 -4.10
N ILE A 81 -13.95 -19.55 -4.54
CA ILE A 81 -13.40 -18.19 -4.25
C ILE A 81 -14.34 -17.12 -4.79
N PHE A 82 -14.82 -17.30 -6.03
CA PHE A 82 -15.75 -16.35 -6.64
C PHE A 82 -17.04 -16.22 -5.85
N SER A 83 -17.72 -17.36 -5.55
CA SER A 83 -19.08 -17.35 -4.99
C SER A 83 -19.12 -17.13 -3.47
N GLU A 84 -18.10 -17.61 -2.71
CA GLU A 84 -18.10 -17.56 -1.25
C GLU A 84 -17.30 -16.38 -0.69
N VAL A 85 -16.38 -15.79 -1.48
CA VAL A 85 -15.51 -14.73 -1.00
C VAL A 85 -15.72 -13.43 -1.82
N ASP A 86 -15.39 -13.43 -3.11
CA ASP A 86 -15.33 -12.20 -3.89
C ASP A 86 -16.69 -11.60 -4.20
N LEU A 87 -17.68 -12.41 -4.55
CA LEU A 87 -19.02 -11.92 -4.87
C LEU A 87 -19.76 -11.39 -3.64
N PRO A 88 -19.76 -12.07 -2.48
CA PRO A 88 -20.33 -11.51 -1.25
C PRO A 88 -19.62 -10.25 -0.75
N LEU A 89 -18.31 -10.12 -1.00
CA LEU A 89 -17.51 -8.95 -0.61
C LEU A 89 -18.01 -7.67 -1.27
N VAL A 90 -18.54 -7.73 -2.50
CA VAL A 90 -19.17 -6.56 -3.17
C VAL A 90 -20.23 -5.90 -2.28
N GLY A 91 -21.12 -6.71 -1.69
CA GLY A 91 -22.16 -6.21 -0.80
C GLY A 91 -21.61 -5.66 0.53
N VAL A 92 -20.51 -6.23 1.04
CA VAL A 92 -19.84 -5.74 2.25
C VAL A 92 -19.21 -4.37 1.98
N ILE A 93 -18.45 -4.26 0.89
CA ILE A 93 -17.81 -3.00 0.47
C ILE A 93 -18.86 -1.91 0.26
N GLY A 94 -19.93 -2.19 -0.47
CA GLY A 94 -21.00 -1.20 -0.71
C GLY A 94 -21.67 -0.72 0.60
N ARG A 95 -21.74 -1.56 1.64
CA ARG A 95 -22.20 -1.12 2.98
C ARG A 95 -21.15 -0.26 3.69
N MET A 96 -19.87 -0.61 3.60
CA MET A 96 -18.77 0.16 4.18
C MET A 96 -18.70 1.57 3.57
N GLU A 97 -18.72 1.67 2.25
CA GLU A 97 -18.70 2.94 1.52
C GLU A 97 -19.91 3.81 1.88
N ARG A 98 -21.10 3.21 1.93
CA ARG A 98 -22.32 3.90 2.31
C ARG A 98 -22.34 4.35 3.77
N ALA A 99 -21.77 3.57 4.68
CA ALA A 99 -21.66 3.93 6.10
C ALA A 99 -20.78 5.15 6.30
N GLY A 100 -19.70 5.27 5.55
CA GLY A 100 -18.74 6.36 5.63
C GLY A 100 -18.11 6.53 7.00
N VAL A 101 -17.19 7.47 7.13
CA VAL A 101 -16.47 7.80 8.37
C VAL A 101 -16.57 9.28 8.71
N CYS A 102 -16.76 9.60 9.98
CA CYS A 102 -16.79 10.99 10.46
C CYS A 102 -15.39 11.55 10.64
N ILE A 103 -15.25 12.84 10.36
CA ILE A 103 -14.01 13.59 10.62
C ILE A 103 -14.28 14.86 11.40
N ASP A 104 -13.34 15.23 12.27
CA ASP A 104 -13.26 16.52 12.95
C ASP A 104 -12.55 17.53 12.04
N THR A 105 -13.34 18.32 11.32
CA THR A 105 -12.81 19.34 10.38
C THR A 105 -12.18 20.52 11.12
N ASP A 106 -12.59 20.81 12.36
CA ASP A 106 -12.02 21.89 13.17
C ASP A 106 -10.64 21.49 13.69
N TRP A 107 -10.48 20.23 14.05
CA TRP A 107 -9.15 19.66 14.36
C TRP A 107 -8.22 19.70 13.16
N LEU A 108 -8.67 19.29 11.97
CA LEU A 108 -7.85 19.35 10.74
C LEU A 108 -7.44 20.79 10.39
N ARG A 109 -8.32 21.76 10.63
CA ARG A 109 -8.00 23.17 10.44
C ARG A 109 -6.87 23.66 11.36
N LYS A 110 -6.87 23.21 12.63
CA LYS A 110 -5.77 23.49 13.57
C LYS A 110 -4.47 22.81 13.10
N VAL A 111 -4.55 21.55 12.69
CA VAL A 111 -3.38 20.82 12.14
C VAL A 111 -2.81 21.51 10.89
N SER A 112 -3.67 22.06 10.02
CA SER A 112 -3.24 22.83 8.83
C SER A 112 -2.44 24.08 9.22
N VAL A 113 -2.89 24.82 10.22
CA VAL A 113 -2.18 26.00 10.74
C VAL A 113 -0.82 25.61 11.33
N ASP A 114 -0.80 24.56 12.16
CA ASP A 114 0.46 24.07 12.77
C ASP A 114 1.46 23.62 11.72
N PHE A 115 1.04 22.85 10.72
CA PHE A 115 1.90 22.36 9.66
C PHE A 115 2.38 23.49 8.73
N SER A 116 1.53 24.46 8.44
CA SER A 116 1.93 25.65 7.67
C SER A 116 3.02 26.46 8.40
N LYS A 117 2.92 26.59 9.72
CA LYS A 117 3.93 27.23 10.54
C LYS A 117 5.25 26.43 10.53
N GLU A 118 5.18 25.10 10.72
CA GLU A 118 6.37 24.24 10.64
C GLU A 118 7.05 24.34 9.27
N LEU A 119 6.28 24.36 8.16
CA LEU A 119 6.84 24.54 6.81
C LEU A 119 7.54 25.88 6.67
N ALA A 120 6.93 26.97 7.11
CA ALA A 120 7.54 28.30 7.04
C ALA A 120 8.84 28.38 7.87
N GLU A 121 8.90 27.74 9.03
CA GLU A 121 10.13 27.66 9.84
C GLU A 121 11.23 26.83 9.15
N ILE A 122 10.88 25.73 8.48
CA ILE A 122 11.82 24.93 7.71
C ILE A 122 12.33 25.71 6.50
N ASP A 123 11.44 26.37 5.76
CA ASP A 123 11.80 27.22 4.63
C ASP A 123 12.76 28.31 5.04
N ALA A 124 12.49 29.02 6.13
CA ALA A 124 13.37 30.05 6.67
C ALA A 124 14.74 29.51 7.09
N LYS A 125 14.82 28.27 7.59
CA LYS A 125 16.10 27.62 7.91
C LYS A 125 16.88 27.29 6.63
N ILE A 126 16.23 26.68 5.63
CA ILE A 126 16.88 26.32 4.36
C ILE A 126 17.34 27.58 3.60
N GLN A 127 16.54 28.65 3.64
CA GLN A 127 16.85 29.92 2.99
C GLN A 127 18.17 30.55 3.44
N LYS A 128 18.64 30.24 4.66
CA LYS A 128 19.96 30.70 5.15
C LYS A 128 21.14 30.12 4.36
N PHE A 129 20.92 29.02 3.65
CA PHE A 129 21.93 28.33 2.85
C PHE A 129 21.81 28.62 1.36
N THR A 130 20.91 29.50 0.95
CA THR A 130 20.65 29.81 -0.46
C THR A 130 20.83 31.31 -0.72
N PRO A 131 21.36 31.71 -1.87
CA PRO A 131 21.53 33.13 -2.21
C PRO A 131 20.20 33.84 -2.54
N GLY A 132 19.11 33.08 -2.68
CA GLY A 132 17.79 33.59 -3.02
C GLY A 132 16.70 32.54 -2.81
N PRO A 133 15.42 32.86 -3.10
CA PRO A 133 14.30 31.94 -2.92
C PRO A 133 14.49 30.62 -3.68
N ILE A 134 14.19 29.50 -3.04
CA ILE A 134 14.30 28.17 -3.64
C ILE A 134 12.94 27.46 -3.59
N ASN A 135 12.61 26.77 -4.68
CA ASN A 135 11.45 25.87 -4.71
C ASN A 135 11.87 24.46 -4.28
N LEU A 136 11.50 24.05 -3.06
CA LEU A 136 11.82 22.74 -2.49
C LEU A 136 11.10 21.56 -3.19
N ASN A 137 10.14 21.84 -4.05
CA ASN A 137 9.49 20.84 -4.92
C ASN A 137 10.19 20.69 -6.27
N SER A 138 11.25 21.46 -6.55
CA SER A 138 12.02 21.37 -7.80
C SER A 138 13.27 20.52 -7.61
N PRO A 139 13.33 19.29 -8.17
CA PRO A 139 14.52 18.43 -8.06
C PRO A 139 15.78 19.09 -8.62
N LYS A 140 15.64 19.94 -9.66
CA LYS A 140 16.74 20.67 -10.27
C LYS A 140 17.33 21.69 -9.31
N GLN A 141 16.49 22.49 -8.65
CA GLN A 141 16.96 23.49 -7.69
C GLN A 141 17.55 22.85 -6.44
N LEU A 142 16.98 21.75 -5.97
CA LEU A 142 17.52 20.98 -4.86
C LEU A 142 18.87 20.34 -5.20
N ALA A 143 19.03 19.79 -6.40
CA ALA A 143 20.32 19.25 -6.84
C ALA A 143 21.40 20.34 -6.89
N GLU A 144 21.06 21.54 -7.37
CA GLU A 144 21.96 22.71 -7.38
C GLU A 144 22.39 23.10 -5.95
N LEU A 145 21.43 23.19 -5.03
CA LEU A 145 21.72 23.48 -3.63
C LEU A 145 22.63 22.41 -3.00
N LEU A 146 22.24 21.14 -3.08
CA LEU A 146 22.91 20.06 -2.36
C LEU A 146 24.32 19.78 -2.92
N PHE A 147 24.47 19.70 -4.24
CA PHE A 147 25.69 19.19 -4.86
C PHE A 147 26.63 20.28 -5.34
N ASN A 148 26.12 21.45 -5.77
CA ASN A 148 26.95 22.54 -6.27
C ASN A 148 27.24 23.59 -5.22
N GLN A 149 26.27 23.99 -4.40
CA GLN A 149 26.48 25.01 -3.38
C GLN A 149 27.02 24.40 -2.07
N LEU A 150 26.36 23.37 -1.53
CA LEU A 150 26.79 22.72 -0.29
C LEU A 150 27.89 21.67 -0.49
N LYS A 151 28.25 21.34 -1.75
CA LYS A 151 29.30 20.39 -2.10
C LYS A 151 29.14 19.01 -1.49
N LEU A 152 27.90 18.58 -1.23
CA LEU A 152 27.62 17.24 -0.73
C LEU A 152 27.90 16.19 -1.82
N PRO A 153 28.37 14.98 -1.46
CA PRO A 153 28.70 13.95 -2.45
C PRO A 153 27.43 13.40 -3.11
N PRO A 154 27.30 13.46 -4.46
CA PRO A 154 26.15 12.89 -5.14
C PRO A 154 26.16 11.38 -5.05
N GLN A 155 25.01 10.78 -4.71
CA GLN A 155 24.86 9.34 -4.48
C GLN A 155 24.39 8.57 -5.71
N SER A 156 23.51 9.16 -6.52
CA SER A 156 22.96 8.53 -7.72
C SER A 156 22.58 9.57 -8.77
N LYS A 157 22.47 9.12 -10.04
CA LYS A 157 22.07 9.94 -11.18
C LYS A 157 20.75 9.46 -11.74
N THR A 158 19.92 10.39 -12.17
CA THR A 158 18.72 10.16 -13.00
C THR A 158 19.03 10.57 -14.45
N LYS A 159 18.07 10.39 -15.35
CA LYS A 159 18.19 10.84 -16.75
C LYS A 159 18.38 12.36 -16.85
N THR A 160 17.93 13.14 -15.85
CA THR A 160 17.89 14.61 -15.88
C THR A 160 18.88 15.29 -14.93
N GLY A 161 19.67 14.52 -14.17
CA GLY A 161 20.63 15.09 -13.21
C GLY A 161 20.89 14.17 -12.00
N TYR A 162 21.43 14.73 -10.94
CA TYR A 162 21.61 14.00 -9.68
C TYR A 162 20.26 13.81 -8.96
N SER A 163 20.06 12.60 -8.41
CA SER A 163 18.86 12.28 -7.66
C SER A 163 18.82 13.05 -6.34
N THR A 164 17.63 13.53 -5.99
CA THR A 164 17.30 14.12 -4.70
C THR A 164 16.20 13.34 -4.00
N ASP A 165 16.08 12.04 -4.30
CA ASP A 165 15.08 11.15 -3.70
C ASP A 165 15.30 10.96 -2.20
N ALA A 166 14.31 10.47 -1.50
CA ALA A 166 14.35 10.31 -0.04
C ALA A 166 15.57 9.49 0.41
N SER A 167 15.88 8.38 -0.27
CA SER A 167 17.03 7.52 0.03
C SER A 167 18.38 8.26 -0.09
N VAL A 168 18.52 9.15 -1.08
CA VAL A 168 19.71 10.00 -1.23
C VAL A 168 19.80 11.01 -0.10
N LEU A 169 18.68 11.66 0.23
CA LEU A 169 18.63 12.63 1.32
C LEU A 169 18.90 12.01 2.69
N GLU A 170 18.44 10.79 2.93
CA GLU A 170 18.73 10.02 4.15
C GLU A 170 20.22 9.74 4.31
N ILE A 171 20.93 9.36 3.24
CA ILE A 171 22.40 9.17 3.26
C ILE A 171 23.12 10.50 3.55
N LEU A 172 22.60 11.62 3.03
CA LEU A 172 23.20 12.95 3.21
C LEU A 172 22.84 13.63 4.54
N ALA A 173 21.77 13.19 5.21
CA ALA A 173 21.26 13.81 6.44
C ALA A 173 22.26 13.82 7.62
N PRO A 174 23.14 12.81 7.81
CA PRO A 174 24.21 12.89 8.80
C PRO A 174 25.32 13.91 8.48
N MET A 175 25.49 14.28 7.21
CA MET A 175 26.58 15.13 6.74
C MET A 175 26.23 16.64 6.84
N HIS A 176 24.94 16.98 6.71
CA HIS A 176 24.47 18.37 6.73
C HIS A 176 23.00 18.45 7.13
N GLU A 177 22.59 19.56 7.77
CA GLU A 177 21.21 19.72 8.22
C GLU A 177 20.18 19.91 7.10
N VAL A 178 20.57 20.48 5.96
CA VAL A 178 19.65 20.76 4.83
C VAL A 178 18.96 19.51 4.29
N PRO A 179 19.62 18.38 4.01
CA PRO A 179 18.94 17.15 3.58
C PRO A 179 17.85 16.69 4.58
N ARG A 180 18.12 16.78 5.88
CA ARG A 180 17.13 16.45 6.93
C ARG A 180 15.94 17.39 6.91
N LEU A 181 16.19 18.71 6.75
CA LEU A 181 15.13 19.71 6.64
C LEU A 181 14.27 19.49 5.39
N ILE A 182 14.87 19.12 4.25
CA ILE A 182 14.14 18.79 3.02
C ILE A 182 13.25 17.56 3.23
N LEU A 183 13.73 16.50 3.91
CA LEU A 183 12.93 15.33 4.25
C LEU A 183 11.71 15.70 5.11
N GLN A 184 11.92 16.52 6.15
CA GLN A 184 10.83 17.02 7.01
C GLN A 184 9.83 17.86 6.23
N HIS A 185 10.30 18.77 5.39
CA HIS A 185 9.44 19.60 4.52
C HIS A 185 8.57 18.72 3.62
N ARG A 186 9.17 17.73 2.94
CA ARG A 186 8.44 16.81 2.05
C ARG A 186 7.41 15.96 2.79
N GLU A 187 7.73 15.49 3.98
CA GLU A 187 6.77 14.76 4.82
C GLU A 187 5.55 15.62 5.12
N ILE A 188 5.78 16.84 5.63
CA ILE A 188 4.69 17.76 6.00
C ILE A 188 3.87 18.15 4.77
N ALA A 189 4.53 18.57 3.69
CA ALA A 189 3.86 18.97 2.44
C ALA A 189 3.00 17.83 1.86
N LYS A 190 3.52 16.59 1.88
CA LYS A 190 2.76 15.41 1.47
C LYS A 190 1.55 15.17 2.35
N LEU A 191 1.70 15.27 3.67
CA LEU A 191 0.59 15.08 4.61
C LEU A 191 -0.48 16.16 4.47
N MET A 192 -0.08 17.41 4.25
CA MET A 192 -1.00 18.50 3.96
C MET A 192 -1.78 18.26 2.67
N GLY A 193 -1.09 18.06 1.56
CA GLY A 193 -1.72 17.91 0.24
C GLY A 193 -2.50 16.60 0.05
N THR A 194 -2.18 15.54 0.83
CA THR A 194 -2.86 14.25 0.70
C THR A 194 -4.04 14.10 1.66
N TYR A 195 -3.96 14.70 2.86
CA TYR A 195 -4.95 14.47 3.92
C TYR A 195 -5.53 15.75 4.52
N VAL A 196 -4.68 16.64 5.02
CA VAL A 196 -5.16 17.76 5.84
C VAL A 196 -6.08 18.70 5.06
N GLU A 197 -5.71 19.06 3.84
CA GLU A 197 -6.47 19.94 2.96
C GLU A 197 -7.62 19.22 2.24
N PRO A 198 -7.41 18.01 1.65
CA PRO A 198 -8.48 17.35 0.89
C PRO A 198 -9.58 16.76 1.77
N LEU A 199 -9.28 16.19 2.94
CA LEU A 199 -10.27 15.50 3.77
C LEU A 199 -11.51 16.35 4.08
N PRO A 200 -11.39 17.63 4.48
CA PRO A 200 -12.55 18.46 4.70
C PRO A 200 -13.43 18.69 3.46
N THR A 201 -12.82 18.72 2.26
CA THR A 201 -13.54 18.92 1.00
C THR A 201 -14.26 17.67 0.50
N LEU A 202 -13.81 16.48 0.91
CA LEU A 202 -14.43 15.20 0.59
C LEU A 202 -15.62 14.85 1.50
N ARG A 203 -15.92 15.70 2.47
CA ARG A 203 -17.05 15.49 3.35
C ARG A 203 -18.37 15.73 2.61
N ASP A 204 -19.20 14.70 2.51
CA ASP A 204 -20.52 14.80 1.90
C ASP A 204 -21.42 15.76 2.69
N ALA A 205 -22.07 16.67 2.01
CA ALA A 205 -22.89 17.72 2.64
C ALA A 205 -24.17 17.18 3.32
N LYS A 206 -24.70 16.04 2.86
CA LYS A 206 -25.94 15.44 3.38
C LYS A 206 -25.67 14.57 4.60
N THR A 207 -24.64 13.72 4.52
CA THR A 207 -24.31 12.77 5.58
C THR A 207 -23.34 13.33 6.61
N GLY A 208 -22.58 14.36 6.26
CA GLY A 208 -21.51 14.91 7.07
C GLY A 208 -20.29 13.98 7.21
N LYS A 209 -20.19 12.95 6.37
CA LYS A 209 -19.16 11.91 6.42
C LYS A 209 -18.30 11.89 5.15
N ILE A 210 -17.17 11.21 5.22
CA ILE A 210 -16.37 10.84 4.06
C ILE A 210 -16.77 9.42 3.63
N HIS A 211 -17.01 9.24 2.34
CA HIS A 211 -17.36 7.97 1.71
C HIS A 211 -16.24 7.55 0.78
N ALA A 212 -15.17 6.99 1.37
CA ALA A 212 -14.03 6.49 0.59
C ALA A 212 -14.42 5.27 -0.25
N GLY A 213 -13.87 5.17 -1.46
CA GLY A 213 -13.98 3.99 -2.31
C GLY A 213 -13.08 2.85 -1.83
N PHE A 214 -13.55 1.61 -1.93
CA PHE A 214 -12.77 0.40 -1.68
C PHE A 214 -12.84 -0.54 -2.88
N HIS A 215 -11.68 -0.93 -3.39
CA HIS A 215 -11.56 -1.71 -4.62
C HIS A 215 -10.98 -3.09 -4.34
N GLN A 216 -11.69 -4.14 -4.72
CA GLN A 216 -11.27 -5.54 -4.54
C GLN A 216 -10.52 -6.12 -5.74
N THR A 217 -10.47 -5.43 -6.87
CA THR A 217 -9.90 -5.92 -8.13
C THR A 217 -8.64 -5.17 -8.57
N VAL A 218 -7.95 -4.49 -7.67
CA VAL A 218 -6.74 -3.71 -7.98
C VAL A 218 -5.48 -4.44 -7.58
N ALA A 219 -5.46 -5.04 -6.39
CA ALA A 219 -4.29 -5.78 -5.91
C ALA A 219 -4.39 -7.25 -6.30
N ALA A 220 -3.41 -7.77 -7.05
CA ALA A 220 -3.36 -9.18 -7.46
C ALA A 220 -3.38 -10.17 -6.29
N THR A 221 -3.06 -9.72 -5.09
CA THR A 221 -3.00 -10.54 -3.87
C THR A 221 -4.33 -10.78 -3.16
N GLY A 222 -5.43 -10.19 -3.63
CA GLY A 222 -6.72 -10.22 -2.92
C GLY A 222 -6.89 -9.16 -1.83
N ARG A 223 -5.90 -8.28 -1.62
CA ARG A 223 -6.04 -7.14 -0.70
C ARG A 223 -6.95 -6.08 -1.29
N LEU A 224 -7.70 -5.38 -0.45
CA LEU A 224 -8.43 -4.17 -0.86
C LEU A 224 -7.45 -3.01 -1.07
N SER A 225 -7.76 -2.15 -2.01
CA SER A 225 -7.21 -0.80 -2.08
C SER A 225 -8.28 0.23 -1.77
N SER A 226 -7.86 1.46 -1.43
CA SER A 226 -8.80 2.55 -1.12
C SER A 226 -8.44 3.81 -1.90
N SER A 227 -9.47 4.57 -2.30
CA SER A 227 -9.33 5.86 -2.99
C SER A 227 -10.36 6.87 -2.51
N ASP A 228 -10.14 8.11 -2.75
CA ASP A 228 -11.04 9.25 -2.55
C ASP A 228 -11.65 9.39 -1.13
N PRO A 229 -10.84 9.35 -0.05
CA PRO A 229 -9.38 9.32 0.02
C PRO A 229 -8.82 7.91 0.21
N ASN A 230 -7.48 7.73 -0.02
CA ASN A 230 -6.82 6.49 0.37
C ASN A 230 -6.63 6.43 1.89
N LEU A 231 -7.54 5.76 2.59
CA LEU A 231 -7.51 5.61 4.05
C LEU A 231 -6.44 4.65 4.56
N GLN A 232 -5.91 3.77 3.69
CA GLN A 232 -4.92 2.75 4.08
C GLN A 232 -3.51 3.32 4.22
N ASN A 233 -3.23 4.47 3.63
CA ASN A 233 -1.90 5.10 3.63
C ASN A 233 -1.74 6.21 4.68
N ILE A 234 -2.71 6.38 5.60
CA ILE A 234 -2.58 7.36 6.69
C ILE A 234 -1.46 6.89 7.62
N PRO A 235 -0.40 7.70 7.85
CA PRO A 235 0.73 7.29 8.67
C PRO A 235 0.31 6.98 10.11
N VAL A 236 0.88 5.90 10.66
CA VAL A 236 0.57 5.42 12.01
C VAL A 236 1.69 5.74 13.00
N ARG A 237 2.95 5.75 12.52
CA ARG A 237 4.14 5.74 13.38
C ARG A 237 4.66 7.12 13.76
N THR A 238 4.46 8.13 12.90
CA THR A 238 4.96 9.49 13.15
C THR A 238 3.95 10.29 13.96
N GLU A 239 4.42 11.23 14.78
CA GLU A 239 3.57 12.16 15.54
C GLU A 239 2.66 12.96 14.62
N ARG A 240 3.16 13.38 13.44
CA ARG A 240 2.37 14.10 12.43
C ARG A 240 1.25 13.22 11.88
N GLY A 241 1.54 11.95 11.60
CA GLY A 241 0.53 10.97 11.18
C GLY A 241 -0.54 10.76 12.25
N GLN A 242 -0.16 10.67 13.52
CA GLN A 242 -1.09 10.55 14.64
C GLN A 242 -2.01 11.77 14.76
N LYS A 243 -1.51 13.00 14.51
CA LYS A 243 -2.37 14.21 14.47
C LYS A 243 -3.46 14.08 13.40
N ILE A 244 -3.15 13.51 12.22
CA ILE A 244 -4.15 13.28 11.16
C ILE A 244 -5.13 12.19 11.58
N ARG A 245 -4.66 11.08 12.13
CA ARG A 245 -5.53 9.98 12.60
C ARG A 245 -6.53 10.42 13.67
N ARG A 246 -6.13 11.33 14.55
CA ARG A 246 -7.02 11.91 15.57
C ARG A 246 -8.23 12.63 14.98
N ALA A 247 -8.17 13.06 13.71
CA ALA A 247 -9.30 13.68 13.04
C ALA A 247 -10.44 12.69 12.72
N PHE A 248 -10.15 11.39 12.70
CA PHE A 248 -11.17 10.35 12.48
C PHE A 248 -11.88 10.06 13.79
N ILE A 249 -13.16 10.41 13.86
CA ILE A 249 -13.98 10.34 15.06
C ILE A 249 -15.18 9.42 14.85
N PRO A 250 -15.74 8.83 15.90
CA PRO A 250 -17.00 8.09 15.77
C PRO A 250 -18.18 9.04 15.52
N SER A 251 -19.23 8.53 14.90
CA SER A 251 -20.52 9.23 14.85
C SER A 251 -21.07 9.42 16.28
N PRO A 252 -21.88 10.46 16.55
CA PRO A 252 -22.47 10.68 17.87
C PRO A 252 -23.12 9.42 18.42
N GLY A 253 -22.85 9.12 19.70
CA GLY A 253 -23.37 7.92 20.38
C GLY A 253 -22.67 6.60 20.03
N ASN A 254 -21.62 6.62 19.19
CA ASN A 254 -20.85 5.44 18.81
C ASN A 254 -19.41 5.52 19.34
N VAL A 255 -18.67 4.42 19.19
CA VAL A 255 -17.24 4.32 19.46
C VAL A 255 -16.52 3.77 18.24
N LEU A 256 -15.23 4.09 18.08
CA LEU A 256 -14.36 3.45 17.11
C LEU A 256 -13.80 2.17 17.73
N ILE A 257 -13.95 1.06 17.01
CA ILE A 257 -13.33 -0.23 17.35
C ILE A 257 -12.22 -0.49 16.34
N SER A 258 -11.00 -0.75 16.83
CA SER A 258 -9.89 -1.20 16.01
C SER A 258 -9.58 -2.65 16.38
N ALA A 259 -9.64 -3.54 15.40
CA ALA A 259 -9.30 -4.95 15.56
C ALA A 259 -8.29 -5.35 14.48
N ASP A 260 -7.23 -6.05 14.87
CA ASP A 260 -6.20 -6.54 13.97
C ASP A 260 -5.84 -7.98 14.32
N TYR A 261 -5.57 -8.78 13.30
CA TYR A 261 -5.11 -10.15 13.48
C TYR A 261 -3.65 -10.17 13.93
N SER A 262 -3.37 -10.75 15.10
CA SER A 262 -2.00 -10.86 15.59
C SER A 262 -1.15 -11.76 14.69
N GLN A 263 -0.16 -11.18 14.04
CA GLN A 263 0.85 -11.87 13.21
C GLN A 263 0.26 -12.85 12.18
N ILE A 264 -0.88 -12.51 11.58
CA ILE A 264 -1.65 -13.44 10.72
C ILE A 264 -0.82 -14.02 9.57
N GLU A 265 0.04 -13.21 8.95
CA GLU A 265 0.88 -13.66 7.84
C GLU A 265 1.88 -14.74 8.27
N LEU A 266 2.49 -14.60 9.44
CA LEU A 266 3.39 -15.63 9.99
C LEU A 266 2.63 -16.88 10.45
N ARG A 267 1.38 -16.74 10.93
CA ARG A 267 0.50 -17.89 11.25
C ARG A 267 0.13 -18.67 9.98
N ILE A 268 -0.18 -17.96 8.90
CA ILE A 268 -0.43 -18.57 7.59
C ILE A 268 0.83 -19.26 7.07
N LEU A 269 2.01 -18.63 7.18
CA LEU A 269 3.28 -19.23 6.80
C LEU A 269 3.56 -20.50 7.61
N ALA A 270 3.34 -20.49 8.91
CA ALA A 270 3.48 -21.65 9.78
C ALA A 270 2.57 -22.80 9.33
N HIS A 271 1.31 -22.48 9.05
CA HIS A 271 0.30 -23.47 8.61
C HIS A 271 0.67 -24.07 7.24
N MET A 272 0.99 -23.24 6.26
CA MET A 272 1.26 -23.69 4.89
C MET A 272 2.61 -24.42 4.77
N SER A 273 3.63 -24.00 5.52
CA SER A 273 4.95 -24.65 5.52
C SER A 273 4.97 -25.93 6.35
N GLY A 274 4.08 -26.06 7.34
CA GLY A 274 4.12 -27.13 8.32
C GLY A 274 5.39 -27.16 9.17
N ASP A 275 6.13 -26.03 9.23
CA ASP A 275 7.37 -25.93 9.98
C ASP A 275 7.12 -26.15 11.47
N LYS A 276 7.73 -27.18 12.04
CA LYS A 276 7.44 -27.65 13.40
C LYS A 276 7.81 -26.61 14.48
N ASP A 277 8.88 -25.87 14.27
CA ASP A 277 9.36 -24.87 15.21
C ASP A 277 8.48 -23.63 15.18
N LEU A 278 8.08 -23.17 14.01
CA LEU A 278 7.20 -22.03 13.83
C LEU A 278 5.77 -22.36 14.34
N VAL A 279 5.23 -23.52 13.98
CA VAL A 279 3.93 -24.00 14.49
C VAL A 279 3.99 -24.15 16.01
N GLY A 280 5.07 -24.75 16.55
CA GLY A 280 5.26 -24.93 17.99
C GLY A 280 5.31 -23.61 18.76
N SER A 281 5.97 -22.59 18.21
CA SER A 281 6.01 -21.25 18.83
C SER A 281 4.61 -20.64 18.94
N PHE A 282 3.80 -20.73 17.88
CA PHE A 282 2.41 -20.24 17.94
C PHE A 282 1.51 -21.07 18.88
N SER A 283 1.72 -22.38 18.93
CA SER A 283 0.95 -23.27 19.85
C SER A 283 1.22 -22.99 21.33
N ARG A 284 2.43 -22.47 21.64
CA ARG A 284 2.82 -22.06 23.01
C ARG A 284 2.58 -20.59 23.29
N ASP A 285 1.93 -19.87 22.35
CA ASP A 285 1.70 -18.42 22.43
C ASP A 285 3.00 -17.60 22.65
N GLU A 286 4.11 -18.07 22.06
CA GLU A 286 5.40 -17.38 22.14
C GLU A 286 5.44 -16.17 21.20
N ASP A 287 6.18 -15.13 21.59
CA ASP A 287 6.51 -14.03 20.68
C ASP A 287 7.53 -14.52 19.65
N VAL A 288 7.04 -14.84 18.43
CA VAL A 288 7.86 -15.37 17.34
C VAL A 288 9.03 -14.46 16.99
N HIS A 289 8.85 -13.12 17.04
CA HIS A 289 9.95 -12.19 16.75
C HIS A 289 11.03 -12.24 17.83
N ARG A 290 10.63 -12.38 19.09
CA ARG A 290 11.55 -12.54 20.21
C ARG A 290 12.28 -13.89 20.13
N ARG A 291 11.58 -14.94 19.77
CA ARG A 291 12.16 -16.27 19.57
C ARG A 291 13.17 -16.26 18.44
N THR A 292 12.79 -15.73 17.27
CA THR A 292 13.72 -15.56 16.13
C THR A 292 14.96 -14.75 16.51
N ALA A 293 14.80 -13.67 17.28
CA ALA A 293 15.94 -12.88 17.76
C ALA A 293 16.87 -13.71 18.64
N ALA A 294 16.31 -14.47 19.60
CA ALA A 294 17.09 -15.35 20.46
C ALA A 294 17.94 -16.33 19.67
N ASP A 295 17.38 -16.97 18.65
CA ASP A 295 18.07 -17.94 17.80
C ASP A 295 19.15 -17.27 16.91
N ILE A 296 18.89 -16.09 16.34
CA ILE A 296 19.85 -15.36 15.52
C ILE A 296 21.06 -14.85 16.30
N TYR A 297 20.78 -14.25 17.48
CA TYR A 297 21.83 -13.65 18.32
C TYR A 297 22.47 -14.62 19.32
N GLY A 298 21.94 -15.84 19.47
CA GLY A 298 22.45 -16.86 20.38
C GLY A 298 22.26 -16.48 21.87
N VAL A 299 21.17 -15.82 22.20
CA VAL A 299 20.83 -15.40 23.56
C VAL A 299 19.52 -16.05 24.04
N SER A 300 19.26 -16.05 25.35
CA SER A 300 17.97 -16.52 25.82
C SER A 300 16.81 -15.57 25.42
N PRO A 301 15.57 -16.05 25.25
CA PRO A 301 14.45 -15.17 24.92
C PRO A 301 14.21 -14.02 25.91
N SER A 302 14.57 -14.22 27.19
CA SER A 302 14.46 -13.19 28.23
C SER A 302 15.49 -12.06 28.09
N GLU A 303 16.63 -12.35 27.46
CA GLU A 303 17.72 -11.38 27.25
C GLU A 303 17.58 -10.59 25.94
N VAL A 304 16.63 -10.96 25.09
CA VAL A 304 16.41 -10.27 23.81
C VAL A 304 15.97 -8.82 24.05
N THR A 305 16.76 -7.89 23.54
CA THR A 305 16.46 -6.45 23.59
C THR A 305 15.36 -6.06 22.61
N THR A 306 14.75 -4.89 22.82
CA THR A 306 13.74 -4.34 21.88
C THR A 306 14.32 -4.12 20.49
N ALA A 307 15.58 -3.69 20.38
CA ALA A 307 16.28 -3.51 19.11
C ALA A 307 16.46 -4.84 18.36
N GLN A 308 16.96 -5.88 19.04
CA GLN A 308 17.11 -7.22 18.46
C GLN A 308 15.78 -7.82 18.02
N ARG A 309 14.72 -7.64 18.82
CA ARG A 309 13.36 -8.04 18.43
C ARG A 309 12.87 -7.29 17.18
N GLY A 310 13.23 -6.00 17.04
CA GLY A 310 12.94 -5.19 15.85
C GLY A 310 13.63 -5.74 14.60
N VAL A 311 14.91 -6.09 14.71
CA VAL A 311 15.69 -6.74 13.65
C VAL A 311 15.06 -8.07 13.23
N ALA A 312 14.74 -8.93 14.19
CA ALA A 312 14.07 -10.21 13.90
C ALA A 312 12.71 -10.03 13.25
N LYS A 313 11.96 -8.99 13.61
CA LYS A 313 10.70 -8.64 12.92
C LYS A 313 10.95 -8.30 11.45
N ALA A 314 11.96 -7.50 11.15
CA ALA A 314 12.34 -7.16 9.77
C ALA A 314 12.79 -8.41 8.98
N ILE A 315 13.52 -9.33 9.61
CA ILE A 315 13.95 -10.60 9.01
C ILE A 315 12.74 -11.49 8.74
N ASN A 316 11.86 -11.73 9.72
CA ASN A 316 10.68 -12.58 9.57
C ASN A 316 9.81 -12.13 8.37
N PHE A 317 9.48 -10.84 8.31
CA PHE A 317 8.68 -10.31 7.20
C PHE A 317 9.48 -10.22 5.90
N GLY A 318 10.73 -9.77 5.97
CA GLY A 318 11.58 -9.64 4.80
C GLY A 318 11.75 -10.96 4.05
N LEU A 319 12.07 -12.04 4.75
CA LEU A 319 12.29 -13.35 4.13
C LEU A 319 10.99 -13.99 3.62
N MET A 320 9.89 -13.81 4.32
CA MET A 320 8.58 -14.24 3.86
C MET A 320 8.21 -13.59 2.51
N TYR A 321 8.59 -12.34 2.31
CA TYR A 321 8.38 -11.62 1.05
C TYR A 321 9.55 -11.72 0.06
N GLY A 322 10.48 -12.66 0.26
CA GLY A 322 11.58 -12.91 -0.66
C GLY A 322 12.69 -11.87 -0.68
N LYS A 323 12.86 -11.10 0.40
CA LYS A 323 13.93 -10.10 0.50
C LYS A 323 15.30 -10.76 0.43
N SER A 324 16.18 -10.24 -0.43
CA SER A 324 17.55 -10.71 -0.57
C SER A 324 18.45 -10.21 0.57
N ALA A 325 19.64 -10.81 0.71
CA ALA A 325 20.65 -10.34 1.66
C ALA A 325 21.06 -8.88 1.39
N PHE A 326 21.03 -8.43 0.14
CA PHE A 326 21.28 -7.02 -0.20
C PHE A 326 20.18 -6.10 0.34
N GLY A 327 18.91 -6.45 0.12
CA GLY A 327 17.79 -5.66 0.62
C GLY A 327 17.69 -5.64 2.16
N LEU A 328 18.03 -6.78 2.80
CA LEU A 328 18.05 -6.85 4.27
C LEU A 328 19.20 -6.04 4.87
N ALA A 329 20.39 -6.09 4.27
CA ALA A 329 21.55 -5.31 4.68
C ALA A 329 21.27 -3.80 4.63
N ALA A 330 20.65 -3.33 3.55
CA ALA A 330 20.26 -1.93 3.39
C ALA A 330 19.21 -1.48 4.42
N GLU A 331 18.23 -2.33 4.74
CA GLU A 331 17.17 -2.00 5.71
C GLU A 331 17.67 -1.95 7.15
N LEU A 332 18.61 -2.83 7.50
CA LEU A 332 19.12 -2.95 8.88
C LEU A 332 20.40 -2.15 9.12
N ASP A 333 20.92 -1.49 8.09
CA ASP A 333 22.21 -0.76 8.12
C ASP A 333 23.37 -1.65 8.62
N ILE A 334 23.47 -2.87 8.07
CA ILE A 334 24.52 -3.86 8.37
C ILE A 334 25.23 -4.29 7.10
N SER A 335 26.36 -5.00 7.26
CA SER A 335 27.07 -5.56 6.12
C SER A 335 26.26 -6.66 5.43
N ARG A 336 26.52 -6.86 4.12
CA ARG A 336 25.89 -7.94 3.35
C ARG A 336 26.26 -9.33 3.89
N THR A 337 27.45 -9.46 4.49
CA THR A 337 27.91 -10.71 5.12
C THR A 337 27.08 -11.03 6.35
N GLU A 338 26.90 -10.07 7.25
CA GLU A 338 26.07 -10.23 8.44
C GLU A 338 24.60 -10.55 8.09
N ALA A 339 24.04 -9.84 7.09
CA ALA A 339 22.69 -10.13 6.60
C ALA A 339 22.58 -11.58 6.08
N LYS A 340 23.59 -12.08 5.37
CA LYS A 340 23.63 -13.46 4.87
C LYS A 340 23.71 -14.47 6.01
N GLU A 341 24.51 -14.21 7.02
CA GLU A 341 24.61 -15.06 8.23
C GLU A 341 23.28 -15.14 8.98
N MET A 342 22.60 -13.99 9.16
CA MET A 342 21.28 -13.94 9.79
C MET A 342 20.23 -14.74 9.00
N ILE A 343 20.25 -14.63 7.66
CA ILE A 343 19.37 -15.42 6.77
C ILE A 343 19.65 -16.91 6.90
N THR A 344 20.92 -17.30 6.96
CA THR A 344 21.32 -18.70 7.11
C THR A 344 20.80 -19.28 8.43
N LYS A 345 21.06 -18.61 9.56
CA LYS A 345 20.55 -19.01 10.87
C LYS A 345 19.02 -19.09 10.92
N TYR A 346 18.33 -18.15 10.27
CA TYR A 346 16.87 -18.16 10.17
C TYR A 346 16.36 -19.44 9.48
N PHE A 347 16.93 -19.80 8.34
CA PHE A 347 16.51 -20.97 7.59
C PHE A 347 17.04 -22.29 8.16
N GLU A 348 18.12 -22.27 8.92
CA GLU A 348 18.53 -23.43 9.74
C GLU A 348 17.48 -23.72 10.82
N ARG A 349 16.97 -22.67 11.47
CA ARG A 349 15.92 -22.80 12.47
C ARG A 349 14.57 -23.18 11.85
N TYR A 350 14.17 -22.49 10.79
CA TYR A 350 12.89 -22.69 10.12
C TYR A 350 13.07 -23.37 8.76
N SER A 351 13.60 -24.60 8.79
CA SER A 351 13.95 -25.36 7.57
C SER A 351 12.71 -25.73 6.74
N GLY A 352 11.57 -25.96 7.39
CA GLY A 352 10.29 -26.19 6.74
C GLY A 352 9.80 -24.97 5.96
N VAL A 353 10.02 -23.76 6.51
CA VAL A 353 9.70 -22.51 5.81
C VAL A 353 10.56 -22.40 4.54
N LYS A 354 11.87 -22.68 4.63
CA LYS A 354 12.76 -22.65 3.46
C LYS A 354 12.28 -23.60 2.37
N THR A 355 12.03 -24.83 2.72
CA THR A 355 11.57 -25.85 1.78
C THR A 355 10.26 -25.43 1.10
N PHE A 356 9.32 -24.87 1.87
CA PHE A 356 8.04 -24.37 1.36
C PHE A 356 8.21 -23.21 0.37
N LEU A 357 9.04 -22.21 0.70
CA LEU A 357 9.30 -21.06 -0.19
C LEU A 357 9.99 -21.48 -1.47
N ASP A 358 11.02 -22.35 -1.38
CA ASP A 358 11.72 -22.88 -2.54
C ASP A 358 10.76 -23.66 -3.48
N ARG A 359 9.85 -24.45 -2.90
CA ARG A 359 8.80 -25.17 -3.65
C ARG A 359 7.81 -24.22 -4.33
N LEU A 360 7.36 -23.15 -3.65
CA LEU A 360 6.48 -22.17 -4.27
C LEU A 360 7.13 -21.51 -5.50
N ILE A 361 8.43 -21.21 -5.44
CA ILE A 361 9.17 -20.65 -6.57
C ILE A 361 9.26 -21.65 -7.73
N LEU A 362 9.48 -22.93 -7.44
CA LEU A 362 9.51 -23.99 -8.46
C LEU A 362 8.12 -24.17 -9.08
N ASP A 363 7.07 -24.29 -8.26
CA ASP A 363 5.68 -24.43 -8.74
C ASP A 363 5.30 -23.23 -9.64
N ALA A 364 5.68 -21.99 -9.27
CA ALA A 364 5.41 -20.81 -10.08
C ALA A 364 6.16 -20.86 -11.44
N LYS A 365 7.40 -21.36 -11.46
CA LYS A 365 8.18 -21.51 -12.70
C LYS A 365 7.65 -22.61 -13.62
N GLU A 366 7.21 -23.72 -13.05
CA GLU A 366 6.73 -24.89 -13.81
C GLU A 366 5.29 -24.74 -14.27
N LYS A 367 4.41 -24.21 -13.40
CA LYS A 367 2.95 -24.13 -13.63
C LYS A 367 2.50 -22.74 -14.10
N GLY A 368 3.35 -21.71 -13.94
CA GLY A 368 2.99 -20.32 -14.22
C GLY A 368 2.10 -19.67 -13.15
N GLU A 369 1.77 -20.41 -12.06
CA GLU A 369 0.83 -19.95 -11.03
C GLU A 369 1.12 -20.55 -9.67
N THR A 370 0.65 -19.87 -8.62
CA THR A 370 0.59 -20.38 -7.24
C THR A 370 -0.77 -20.07 -6.64
N TYR A 371 -1.07 -20.69 -5.48
CA TYR A 371 -2.37 -20.55 -4.83
C TYR A 371 -2.23 -20.12 -3.38
N THR A 372 -3.14 -19.26 -2.95
CA THR A 372 -3.30 -18.93 -1.52
C THR A 372 -3.92 -20.09 -0.78
N LEU A 373 -3.92 -20.02 0.57
CA LEU A 373 -4.54 -21.05 1.44
C LEU A 373 -6.00 -21.37 1.08
N LEU A 374 -6.77 -20.38 0.66
CA LEU A 374 -8.18 -20.55 0.30
C LEU A 374 -8.38 -20.89 -1.18
N GLY A 375 -7.32 -21.05 -1.96
CA GLY A 375 -7.36 -21.45 -3.37
C GLY A 375 -7.50 -20.28 -4.35
N ARG A 376 -7.18 -19.05 -3.96
CA ARG A 376 -7.03 -17.94 -4.91
C ARG A 376 -5.73 -18.12 -5.69
N ARG A 377 -5.81 -18.01 -6.99
CA ARG A 377 -4.68 -18.06 -7.90
C ARG A 377 -3.90 -16.74 -7.89
#